data_99b975e8731ee4424915022209792aa3
#
_entry.id   99b975e8731ee4424915022209792aa3
#
_cell.length_a   1.000
_cell.length_b   1.000
_cell.length_c   1.000
_cell.angle_alpha   90.00
_cell.angle_beta   90.00
_cell.angle_gamma   90.00
#
_symmetry.space_group_name_H-M   'P 1'
#
loop_
_entity.id
_entity.type
_entity.pdbx_description
1 polymer ?
#
loop_
_entity_poly.entity_id
_entity_poly.type
_entity_poly.pdbx_seq_one_letter_code
_entity_poly.pdbx_strand_id
1 'polypeptide(L)'
;MATSVQTGKAKQLTLLGFFAITASMVMAVYEYPTFATSGFSLVFFLLLGGILWFIPVGLCAAEMATVDGWEEGGVFAWVSNTLGPRWGFAAISFGYLQIAIGFIPMLYFVLGALSYILKWPALNEDPITKTIAALIILWALALTQFGGTKYTARIAKVGFFAGILLPAFILIALAAIYLHSGAPVAIEMDSKTFFPDFSKVGTLVVFVAFILSYMGVEASATHVNEMSNPGRDYPLAMLLLMVAAICLSSVGGLSIAMVIPGNEINLSAGVMQTFTVLMSHVAPEIEWTVRVISALLLLGVLAEIASWIVGPSRGMYVTAQKNLLPAAFAKMNKNGVPVTLVIWQLVITSIALIILTNTGGGNNMSFLIALALTVVIYLCAYFMLFIGYIVLVLKHPDLKRTFNIPGGKGVKLVVAIVGLLTSIMAFIVSFLPPDNIQGDSTDMYVELLVVSFLVVLALPFILYAVHDRKGKANTGVTLEPINSQNAPKGHFFLHPRARSPHYIVMNDKKH
;
A
#
# COMPACT_ATOMS: atom_id res chain seq x y z
N MET A 1 41.56 -9.27 -30.68
CA MET A 1 40.29 -8.73 -31.14
C MET A 1 39.38 -8.62 -29.91
N ALA A 2 39.23 -7.44 -29.37
CA ALA A 2 38.38 -7.17 -28.22
C ALA A 2 36.96 -6.92 -28.74
N THR A 3 36.05 -7.84 -28.48
CA THR A 3 34.63 -7.69 -28.77
C THR A 3 34.06 -6.67 -27.75
N SER A 4 33.74 -5.49 -28.22
CA SER A 4 32.99 -4.48 -27.51
C SER A 4 31.61 -5.05 -27.17
N VAL A 5 31.38 -5.35 -25.88
CA VAL A 5 30.04 -5.58 -25.35
C VAL A 5 29.29 -4.26 -25.46
N GLN A 6 28.39 -4.17 -26.41
CA GLN A 6 27.38 -3.10 -26.44
C GLN A 6 26.54 -3.22 -25.17
N THR A 7 26.82 -2.38 -24.19
CA THR A 7 25.89 -2.06 -23.10
C THR A 7 24.69 -1.36 -23.72
N GLY A 8 23.61 -2.13 -23.95
CA GLY A 8 22.35 -1.55 -24.37
C GLY A 8 21.97 -0.50 -23.34
N LYS A 9 21.79 0.76 -23.77
CA LYS A 9 21.23 1.83 -22.94
C LYS A 9 19.95 1.29 -22.34
N ALA A 10 19.94 1.10 -21.02
CA ALA A 10 18.72 0.82 -20.28
C ALA A 10 17.69 1.91 -20.67
N LYS A 11 16.47 1.52 -21.05
CA LYS A 11 15.41 2.48 -21.36
C LYS A 11 15.25 3.37 -20.14
N GLN A 12 15.61 4.64 -20.25
CA GLN A 12 15.43 5.60 -19.17
C GLN A 12 13.94 5.79 -18.94
N LEU A 13 13.52 5.68 -17.68
CA LEU A 13 12.14 5.87 -17.28
C LEU A 13 11.75 7.34 -17.46
N THR A 14 10.72 7.59 -18.25
CA THR A 14 10.20 8.95 -18.45
C THR A 14 9.33 9.38 -17.25
N LEU A 15 9.15 10.69 -17.06
CA LEU A 15 8.24 11.24 -16.06
C LEU A 15 6.86 10.60 -16.14
N LEU A 16 6.28 10.49 -17.35
CA LEU A 16 4.96 9.89 -17.54
C LEU A 16 4.96 8.38 -17.23
N GLY A 17 6.05 7.67 -17.56
CA GLY A 17 6.20 6.26 -17.21
C GLY A 17 6.26 6.04 -15.70
N PHE A 18 7.02 6.87 -15.00
CA PHE A 18 7.11 6.86 -13.54
C PHE A 18 5.74 7.20 -12.91
N PHE A 19 5.09 8.26 -13.38
CA PHE A 19 3.73 8.64 -12.94
C PHE A 19 2.75 7.48 -13.10
N ALA A 20 2.73 6.80 -14.26
CA ALA A 20 1.79 5.69 -14.51
C ALA A 20 2.03 4.49 -13.58
N ILE A 21 3.29 4.15 -13.31
CA ILE A 21 3.65 3.08 -12.36
C ILE A 21 3.12 3.43 -10.97
N THR A 22 3.43 4.63 -10.49
CA THR A 22 3.04 5.05 -9.13
C THR A 22 1.53 5.23 -9.01
N ALA A 23 0.86 5.79 -10.02
CA ALA A 23 -0.59 5.96 -10.04
C ALA A 23 -1.33 4.62 -9.92
N SER A 24 -0.84 3.57 -10.60
CA SER A 24 -1.43 2.23 -10.50
C SER A 24 -1.26 1.55 -9.14
N MET A 25 -0.42 2.09 -8.27
CA MET A 25 -0.20 1.58 -6.90
C MET A 25 -1.00 2.35 -5.84
N VAL A 26 -1.37 3.60 -6.13
CA VAL A 26 -1.96 4.53 -5.15
C VAL A 26 -3.43 4.81 -5.45
N MET A 27 -3.88 4.73 -6.70
CA MET A 27 -5.26 5.06 -7.08
C MET A 27 -6.17 3.83 -7.02
N ALA A 28 -7.03 3.75 -6.02
CA ALA A 28 -7.96 2.66 -5.79
C ALA A 28 -9.42 3.14 -5.75
N VAL A 29 -10.30 2.47 -6.49
CA VAL A 29 -11.74 2.81 -6.55
C VAL A 29 -12.51 2.22 -5.35
N TYR A 30 -12.04 1.12 -4.80
CA TYR A 30 -12.70 0.45 -3.68
C TYR A 30 -12.73 1.29 -2.38
N GLU A 31 -11.93 2.35 -2.29
CA GLU A 31 -11.89 3.27 -1.15
C GLU A 31 -12.95 4.38 -1.22
N TYR A 32 -13.49 4.69 -2.42
CA TYR A 32 -14.43 5.79 -2.61
C TYR A 32 -15.66 5.74 -1.70
N PRO A 33 -16.29 4.58 -1.42
CA PRO A 33 -17.39 4.48 -0.48
C PRO A 33 -17.00 4.94 0.93
N THR A 34 -15.79 4.62 1.38
CA THR A 34 -15.28 5.04 2.70
C THR A 34 -15.08 6.57 2.74
N PHE A 35 -14.53 7.17 1.68
CA PHE A 35 -14.40 8.63 1.59
C PHE A 35 -15.76 9.32 1.62
N ALA A 36 -16.74 8.76 0.90
CA ALA A 36 -18.07 9.31 0.77
C ALA A 36 -18.82 9.42 2.11
N THR A 37 -18.50 8.59 3.10
CA THR A 37 -19.09 8.68 4.44
C THR A 37 -18.79 10.02 5.13
N SER A 38 -17.75 10.74 4.70
CA SER A 38 -17.38 12.06 5.22
C SER A 38 -18.13 13.22 4.56
N GLY A 39 -19.00 12.94 3.57
CA GLY A 39 -19.70 13.98 2.82
C GLY A 39 -18.72 14.92 2.13
N PHE A 40 -18.99 16.25 2.15
CA PHE A 40 -18.14 17.21 1.47
C PHE A 40 -16.75 17.40 2.11
N SER A 41 -16.61 17.09 3.40
CA SER A 41 -15.30 17.18 4.09
C SER A 41 -14.26 16.16 3.59
N LEU A 42 -14.65 15.18 2.74
CA LEU A 42 -13.69 14.28 2.11
C LEU A 42 -12.61 15.03 1.31
N VAL A 43 -12.97 16.15 0.68
CA VAL A 43 -12.02 17.00 -0.10
C VAL A 43 -10.97 17.61 0.83
N PHE A 44 -11.41 18.10 2.00
CA PHE A 44 -10.51 18.61 3.03
C PHE A 44 -9.52 17.54 3.51
N PHE A 45 -10.00 16.35 3.82
CA PHE A 45 -9.14 15.26 4.28
C PHE A 45 -8.14 14.78 3.22
N LEU A 46 -8.55 14.72 1.95
CA LEU A 46 -7.63 14.40 0.85
C LEU A 46 -6.55 15.47 0.69
N LEU A 47 -6.89 16.74 0.78
CA LEU A 47 -5.91 17.83 0.76
C LEU A 47 -4.96 17.74 1.96
N LEU A 48 -5.50 17.54 3.15
CA LEU A 48 -4.71 17.45 4.38
C LEU A 48 -3.72 16.28 4.32
N GLY A 49 -4.18 15.09 3.96
CA GLY A 49 -3.34 13.90 3.81
C GLY A 49 -2.30 14.06 2.70
N GLY A 50 -2.68 14.65 1.57
CA GLY A 50 -1.78 14.93 0.46
C GLY A 50 -0.62 15.85 0.86
N ILE A 51 -0.92 16.95 1.53
CA ILE A 51 0.08 17.96 1.91
C ILE A 51 0.92 17.52 3.12
N LEU A 52 0.27 17.01 4.17
CA LEU A 52 0.95 16.74 5.44
C LEU A 52 1.55 15.32 5.51
N TRP A 53 1.16 14.41 4.63
CA TRP A 53 1.64 13.04 4.67
C TRP A 53 2.24 12.55 3.37
N PHE A 54 1.51 12.62 2.24
CA PHE A 54 1.98 12.10 0.95
C PHE A 54 3.27 12.78 0.48
N ILE A 55 3.30 14.13 0.47
CA ILE A 55 4.50 14.89 0.07
C ILE A 55 5.69 14.56 0.97
N PRO A 56 5.60 14.59 2.31
CA PRO A 56 6.68 14.18 3.19
C PRO A 56 7.20 12.77 2.93
N VAL A 57 6.32 11.77 2.78
CA VAL A 57 6.73 10.39 2.48
C VAL A 57 7.48 10.33 1.16
N GLY A 58 6.88 10.88 0.09
CA GLY A 58 7.47 10.86 -1.25
C GLY A 58 8.85 11.50 -1.29
N LEU A 59 9.02 12.68 -0.70
CA LEU A 59 10.29 13.41 -0.67
C LEU A 59 11.36 12.69 0.16
N CYS A 60 11.02 12.23 1.38
CA CYS A 60 11.96 11.50 2.24
C CYS A 60 12.40 10.18 1.58
N ALA A 61 11.46 9.43 1.02
CA ALA A 61 11.74 8.17 0.33
C ALA A 61 12.65 8.37 -0.89
N ALA A 62 12.41 9.42 -1.69
CA ALA A 62 13.25 9.74 -2.84
C ALA A 62 14.69 10.09 -2.44
N GLU A 63 14.85 10.90 -1.40
CA GLU A 63 16.20 11.25 -0.95
C GLU A 63 16.94 10.03 -0.41
N MET A 64 16.25 9.11 0.31
CA MET A 64 16.84 7.84 0.78
C MET A 64 17.15 6.87 -0.37
N ALA A 65 16.28 6.78 -1.38
CA ALA A 65 16.47 5.90 -2.53
C ALA A 65 17.63 6.33 -3.44
N THR A 66 18.02 7.60 -3.40
CA THR A 66 19.11 8.14 -4.22
C THR A 66 20.44 8.24 -3.50
N VAL A 67 20.55 7.75 -2.26
CA VAL A 67 21.83 7.65 -1.55
C VAL A 67 22.68 6.56 -2.21
N ASP A 68 23.92 6.90 -2.57
CA ASP A 68 24.86 5.97 -3.19
C ASP A 68 25.01 4.68 -2.36
N GLY A 69 24.73 3.53 -2.98
CA GLY A 69 24.79 2.21 -2.35
C GLY A 69 23.49 1.79 -1.62
N TRP A 70 22.42 2.58 -1.68
CA TRP A 70 21.12 2.24 -1.09
C TRP A 70 20.03 1.98 -2.15
N GLU A 71 20.41 1.91 -3.42
CA GLU A 71 19.51 1.79 -4.56
C GLU A 71 18.68 0.50 -4.53
N GLU A 72 19.26 -0.58 -4.00
CA GLU A 72 18.61 -1.88 -3.92
C GLU A 72 18.10 -2.16 -2.51
N GLY A 73 16.86 -2.64 -2.43
CA GLY A 73 16.25 -3.11 -1.18
C GLY A 73 15.20 -2.18 -0.57
N GLY A 74 14.95 -1.00 -1.15
CA GLY A 74 13.88 -0.09 -0.73
C GLY A 74 13.90 0.21 0.78
N VAL A 75 12.73 0.20 1.41
CA VAL A 75 12.57 0.52 2.85
C VAL A 75 13.47 -0.33 3.74
N PHE A 76 13.71 -1.62 3.38
CA PHE A 76 14.64 -2.48 4.13
C PHE A 76 16.05 -1.87 4.17
N ALA A 77 16.60 -1.48 3.02
CA ALA A 77 17.95 -0.92 2.94
C ALA A 77 18.06 0.42 3.66
N TRP A 78 17.07 1.31 3.43
CA TRP A 78 17.07 2.65 4.02
C TRP A 78 17.05 2.61 5.55
N VAL A 79 16.15 1.80 6.11
CA VAL A 79 16.01 1.66 7.55
C VAL A 79 17.18 0.87 8.15
N SER A 80 17.67 -0.18 7.48
CA SER A 80 18.83 -0.94 7.96
C SER A 80 20.10 -0.10 8.06
N ASN A 81 20.35 0.76 7.07
CA ASN A 81 21.54 1.59 7.03
C ASN A 81 21.49 2.76 8.02
N THR A 82 20.31 3.14 8.51
CA THR A 82 20.12 4.24 9.47
C THR A 82 19.88 3.76 10.89
N LEU A 83 19.03 2.76 11.09
CA LEU A 83 18.57 2.29 12.41
C LEU A 83 19.09 0.89 12.76
N GLY A 84 19.70 0.20 11.80
CA GLY A 84 20.22 -1.15 11.96
C GLY A 84 19.35 -2.26 11.39
N PRO A 85 19.94 -3.46 11.16
CA PRO A 85 19.30 -4.57 10.43
C PRO A 85 17.97 -5.06 11.04
N ARG A 86 17.85 -5.04 12.38
CA ARG A 86 16.62 -5.44 13.08
C ARG A 86 15.45 -4.57 12.71
N TRP A 87 15.67 -3.25 12.67
CA TRP A 87 14.61 -2.28 12.33
C TRP A 87 14.29 -2.31 10.84
N GLY A 88 15.30 -2.49 9.98
CA GLY A 88 15.07 -2.68 8.55
C GLY A 88 14.24 -3.92 8.25
N PHE A 89 14.56 -5.05 8.94
CA PHE A 89 13.75 -6.27 8.84
C PHE A 89 12.32 -6.05 9.34
N ALA A 90 12.11 -5.34 10.44
CA ALA A 90 10.78 -5.01 10.94
C ALA A 90 10.01 -4.14 9.94
N ALA A 91 10.62 -3.08 9.38
CA ALA A 91 9.99 -2.19 8.43
C ALA A 91 9.48 -2.90 7.17
N ILE A 92 10.32 -3.74 6.54
CA ILE A 92 9.89 -4.50 5.35
C ILE A 92 8.85 -5.56 5.70
N SER A 93 8.94 -6.16 6.89
CA SER A 93 7.96 -7.14 7.37
C SER A 93 6.59 -6.50 7.58
N PHE A 94 6.53 -5.28 8.11
CA PHE A 94 5.26 -4.54 8.22
C PHE A 94 4.67 -4.22 6.86
N GLY A 95 5.48 -3.84 5.87
CA GLY A 95 5.02 -3.67 4.49
C GLY A 95 4.47 -4.96 3.87
N TYR A 96 5.03 -6.11 4.20
CA TYR A 96 4.55 -7.42 3.77
C TYR A 96 3.27 -7.85 4.49
N LEU A 97 3.19 -7.62 5.80
CA LEU A 97 2.05 -8.02 6.62
C LEU A 97 0.82 -7.12 6.39
N GLN A 98 1.02 -5.81 6.19
CA GLN A 98 -0.09 -4.91 5.94
C GLN A 98 -0.87 -5.29 4.67
N ILE A 99 -0.18 -5.65 3.58
CA ILE A 99 -0.89 -6.02 2.35
C ILE A 99 -1.60 -7.37 2.48
N ALA A 100 -1.09 -8.30 3.31
CA ALA A 100 -1.80 -9.52 3.63
C ALA A 100 -3.17 -9.25 4.28
N ILE A 101 -3.27 -8.19 5.10
CA ILE A 101 -4.56 -7.72 5.64
C ILE A 101 -5.31 -6.88 4.62
N GLY A 102 -4.61 -6.01 3.87
CA GLY A 102 -5.18 -5.13 2.86
C GLY A 102 -5.90 -5.84 1.71
N PHE A 103 -5.60 -7.13 1.45
CA PHE A 103 -6.40 -7.92 0.52
C PHE A 103 -7.86 -8.11 0.96
N ILE A 104 -8.17 -8.02 2.25
CA ILE A 104 -9.51 -8.27 2.76
C ILE A 104 -10.53 -7.24 2.23
N PRO A 105 -10.33 -5.91 2.41
CA PRO A 105 -11.25 -4.93 1.84
C PRO A 105 -11.31 -4.98 0.30
N MET A 106 -10.20 -5.29 -0.38
CA MET A 106 -10.20 -5.49 -1.83
C MET A 106 -11.07 -6.69 -2.24
N LEU A 107 -10.95 -7.82 -1.53
CA LEU A 107 -11.78 -9.01 -1.78
C LEU A 107 -13.25 -8.75 -1.47
N TYR A 108 -13.56 -7.96 -0.43
CA TYR A 108 -14.93 -7.58 -0.13
C TYR A 108 -15.54 -6.76 -1.28
N PHE A 109 -14.77 -5.82 -1.85
CA PHE A 109 -15.20 -5.07 -3.03
C PHE A 109 -15.43 -5.98 -4.24
N VAL A 110 -14.53 -6.94 -4.48
CA VAL A 110 -14.68 -7.94 -5.56
C VAL A 110 -15.97 -8.74 -5.37
N LEU A 111 -16.30 -9.16 -4.16
CA LEU A 111 -17.53 -9.90 -3.84
C LEU A 111 -18.77 -8.98 -3.93
N GLY A 112 -18.63 -7.72 -3.53
CA GLY A 112 -19.66 -6.71 -3.76
C GLY A 112 -19.99 -6.59 -5.25
N ALA A 113 -18.98 -6.45 -6.11
CA ALA A 113 -19.17 -6.41 -7.56
C ALA A 113 -19.79 -7.70 -8.12
N LEU A 114 -19.32 -8.87 -7.68
CA LEU A 114 -19.89 -10.16 -8.08
C LEU A 114 -21.35 -10.31 -7.66
N SER A 115 -21.74 -9.81 -6.50
CA SER A 115 -23.14 -9.85 -6.02
C SER A 115 -24.09 -9.13 -6.98
N TYR A 116 -23.64 -8.01 -7.55
CA TYR A 116 -24.39 -7.26 -8.59
C TYR A 116 -24.41 -7.98 -9.94
N ILE A 117 -23.26 -8.52 -10.38
CA ILE A 117 -23.16 -9.23 -11.66
C ILE A 117 -24.07 -10.45 -11.66
N LEU A 118 -24.01 -11.26 -10.60
CA LEU A 118 -24.71 -12.54 -10.48
C LEU A 118 -26.14 -12.41 -9.91
N LYS A 119 -26.54 -11.22 -9.45
CA LYS A 119 -27.76 -10.98 -8.67
C LYS A 119 -27.85 -11.93 -7.46
N TRP A 120 -26.74 -12.09 -6.77
CA TRP A 120 -26.62 -12.96 -5.61
C TRP A 120 -26.13 -12.19 -4.39
N PRO A 121 -27.04 -11.53 -3.62
CA PRO A 121 -26.69 -10.69 -2.47
C PRO A 121 -25.88 -11.40 -1.39
N ALA A 122 -26.12 -12.70 -1.17
CA ALA A 122 -25.41 -13.47 -0.14
C ALA A 122 -23.88 -13.46 -0.31
N LEU A 123 -23.35 -13.25 -1.54
CA LEU A 123 -21.90 -13.07 -1.75
C LEU A 123 -21.33 -11.88 -0.98
N ASN A 124 -22.14 -10.87 -0.71
CA ASN A 124 -21.72 -9.67 0.03
C ASN A 124 -22.22 -9.64 1.48
N GLU A 125 -23.37 -10.25 1.75
CA GLU A 125 -24.10 -10.11 3.01
C GLU A 125 -23.93 -11.29 3.96
N ASP A 126 -23.88 -12.54 3.43
CA ASP A 126 -23.72 -13.73 4.26
C ASP A 126 -22.25 -14.01 4.58
N PRO A 127 -21.81 -13.98 5.87
CA PRO A 127 -20.40 -14.12 6.24
C PRO A 127 -19.76 -15.44 5.76
N ILE A 128 -20.50 -16.54 5.77
CA ILE A 128 -19.95 -17.85 5.38
C ILE A 128 -19.75 -17.91 3.88
N THR A 129 -20.76 -17.54 3.10
CA THR A 129 -20.68 -17.48 1.62
C THR A 129 -19.57 -16.52 1.19
N LYS A 130 -19.49 -15.35 1.83
CA LYS A 130 -18.47 -14.32 1.60
C LYS A 130 -17.07 -14.87 1.88
N THR A 131 -16.87 -15.53 3.01
CA THR A 131 -15.58 -16.13 3.39
C THR A 131 -15.14 -17.17 2.37
N ILE A 132 -16.01 -18.12 2.02
CA ILE A 132 -15.68 -19.20 1.08
C ILE A 132 -15.35 -18.62 -0.30
N ALA A 133 -16.18 -17.72 -0.81
CA ALA A 133 -15.96 -17.11 -2.12
C ALA A 133 -14.66 -16.28 -2.16
N ALA A 134 -14.38 -15.48 -1.11
CA ALA A 134 -13.15 -14.72 -1.01
C ALA A 134 -11.90 -15.62 -1.00
N LEU A 135 -11.92 -16.73 -0.25
CA LEU A 135 -10.81 -17.70 -0.23
C LEU A 135 -10.60 -18.34 -1.61
N ILE A 136 -11.66 -18.74 -2.29
CA ILE A 136 -11.55 -19.32 -3.64
C ILE A 136 -10.90 -18.30 -4.60
N ILE A 137 -11.36 -17.05 -4.60
CA ILE A 137 -10.84 -16.01 -5.47
C ILE A 137 -9.37 -15.71 -5.15
N LEU A 138 -9.03 -15.54 -3.88
CA LEU A 138 -7.67 -15.24 -3.42
C LEU A 138 -6.68 -16.33 -3.89
N TRP A 139 -6.98 -17.60 -3.63
CA TRP A 139 -6.10 -18.70 -3.97
C TRP A 139 -6.04 -18.94 -5.48
N ALA A 140 -7.18 -18.85 -6.20
CA ALA A 140 -7.21 -18.95 -7.66
C ALA A 140 -6.35 -17.86 -8.31
N LEU A 141 -6.48 -16.60 -7.84
CA LEU A 141 -5.69 -15.48 -8.35
C LEU A 141 -4.20 -15.67 -8.09
N ALA A 142 -3.83 -16.14 -6.91
CA ALA A 142 -2.44 -16.42 -6.55
C ALA A 142 -1.80 -17.49 -7.42
N LEU A 143 -2.54 -18.56 -7.77
CA LEU A 143 -2.04 -19.59 -8.67
C LEU A 143 -1.64 -19.01 -10.04
N THR A 144 -2.38 -18.00 -10.54
CA THR A 144 -2.03 -17.33 -11.80
C THR A 144 -0.70 -16.58 -11.70
N GLN A 145 -0.34 -16.08 -10.51
CA GLN A 145 0.89 -15.30 -10.30
C GLN A 145 2.16 -16.16 -10.27
N PHE A 146 2.06 -17.46 -10.04
CA PHE A 146 3.21 -18.37 -10.08
C PHE A 146 3.80 -18.54 -11.50
N GLY A 147 3.05 -18.14 -12.54
CA GLY A 147 3.51 -18.07 -13.93
C GLY A 147 4.51 -16.96 -14.23
N GLY A 148 4.68 -16.00 -13.31
CA GLY A 148 5.64 -14.90 -13.42
C GLY A 148 5.03 -13.55 -13.82
N THR A 149 5.84 -12.49 -13.68
CA THR A 149 5.40 -11.08 -13.75
C THR A 149 5.03 -10.56 -15.14
N LYS A 150 5.38 -11.26 -16.22
CA LYS A 150 5.02 -10.81 -17.60
C LYS A 150 3.51 -10.73 -17.80
N TYR A 151 2.78 -11.70 -17.26
CA TYR A 151 1.30 -11.74 -17.33
C TYR A 151 0.70 -10.71 -16.37
N THR A 152 1.25 -10.59 -15.15
CA THR A 152 0.82 -9.63 -14.15
C THR A 152 0.86 -8.19 -14.68
N ALA A 153 1.94 -7.78 -15.33
CA ALA A 153 2.08 -6.42 -15.87
C ALA A 153 1.06 -6.10 -16.96
N ARG A 154 0.71 -7.10 -17.82
CA ARG A 154 -0.33 -6.92 -18.84
C ARG A 154 -1.72 -6.81 -18.21
N ILE A 155 -2.02 -7.68 -17.24
CA ILE A 155 -3.29 -7.68 -16.50
C ILE A 155 -3.43 -6.38 -15.73
N ALA A 156 -2.39 -5.94 -15.02
CA ALA A 156 -2.39 -4.68 -14.28
C ALA A 156 -2.67 -3.48 -15.18
N LYS A 157 -2.04 -3.41 -16.36
CA LYS A 157 -2.28 -2.32 -17.32
C LYS A 157 -3.73 -2.31 -17.83
N VAL A 158 -4.27 -3.45 -18.24
CA VAL A 158 -5.66 -3.54 -18.72
C VAL A 158 -6.63 -3.25 -17.59
N GLY A 159 -6.40 -3.82 -16.39
CA GLY A 159 -7.21 -3.57 -15.20
C GLY A 159 -7.25 -2.11 -14.81
N PHE A 160 -6.11 -1.41 -14.83
CA PHE A 160 -6.06 0.01 -14.50
C PHE A 160 -6.87 0.86 -15.48
N PHE A 161 -6.67 0.71 -16.79
CA PHE A 161 -7.36 1.54 -17.77
C PHE A 161 -8.85 1.17 -17.91
N ALA A 162 -9.17 -0.11 -18.07
CA ALA A 162 -10.54 -0.57 -18.30
C ALA A 162 -11.33 -0.77 -17.00
N GLY A 163 -10.66 -1.16 -15.90
CA GLY A 163 -11.33 -1.50 -14.65
C GLY A 163 -11.34 -0.38 -13.61
N ILE A 164 -10.47 0.62 -13.73
CA ILE A 164 -10.41 1.74 -12.77
C ILE A 164 -10.74 3.05 -13.48
N LEU A 165 -9.94 3.47 -14.46
CA LEU A 165 -10.12 4.79 -15.09
C LEU A 165 -11.44 4.92 -15.85
N LEU A 166 -11.80 3.94 -16.67
CA LEU A 166 -13.04 3.99 -17.46
C LEU A 166 -14.29 4.05 -16.57
N PRO A 167 -14.48 3.16 -15.56
CA PRO A 167 -15.60 3.28 -14.63
C PRO A 167 -15.59 4.62 -13.84
N ALA A 168 -14.42 5.12 -13.44
CA ALA A 168 -14.33 6.40 -12.76
C ALA A 168 -14.82 7.55 -13.64
N PHE A 169 -14.44 7.60 -14.92
CA PHE A 169 -14.95 8.60 -15.85
C PHE A 169 -16.45 8.46 -16.10
N ILE A 170 -16.98 7.24 -16.20
CA ILE A 170 -18.43 7.02 -16.36
C ILE A 170 -19.16 7.50 -15.10
N LEU A 171 -18.65 7.19 -13.90
CA LEU A 171 -19.20 7.66 -12.63
C LEU A 171 -19.30 9.19 -12.58
N ILE A 172 -18.20 9.87 -12.93
CA ILE A 172 -18.13 11.33 -12.95
C ILE A 172 -19.13 11.91 -13.95
N ALA A 173 -19.22 11.35 -15.15
CA ALA A 173 -20.14 11.81 -16.17
C ALA A 173 -21.62 11.65 -15.74
N LEU A 174 -21.97 10.49 -15.18
CA LEU A 174 -23.31 10.23 -14.67
C LEU A 174 -23.66 11.15 -13.48
N ALA A 175 -22.73 11.37 -12.56
CA ALA A 175 -22.92 12.29 -11.45
C ALA A 175 -23.12 13.74 -11.93
N ALA A 176 -22.39 14.18 -12.95
CA ALA A 176 -22.56 15.49 -13.55
C ALA A 176 -23.94 15.65 -14.23
N ILE A 177 -24.41 14.63 -14.94
CA ILE A 177 -25.75 14.60 -15.54
C ILE A 177 -26.83 14.62 -14.44
N TYR A 178 -26.65 13.83 -13.38
CA TYR A 178 -27.57 13.79 -12.24
C TYR A 178 -27.70 15.17 -11.58
N LEU A 179 -26.60 15.86 -11.33
CA LEU A 179 -26.61 17.22 -10.79
C LEU A 179 -27.28 18.22 -11.74
N HIS A 180 -27.00 18.12 -13.04
CA HIS A 180 -27.59 19.04 -14.02
C HIS A 180 -29.10 18.84 -14.18
N SER A 181 -29.63 17.66 -13.92
CA SER A 181 -31.06 17.35 -13.92
C SER A 181 -31.85 18.00 -12.78
N GLY A 182 -31.16 18.59 -11.77
CA GLY A 182 -31.78 19.14 -10.58
C GLY A 182 -32.27 18.08 -9.59
N ALA A 183 -31.77 16.85 -9.68
CA ALA A 183 -32.11 15.77 -8.77
C ALA A 183 -31.67 16.08 -7.32
N PRO A 184 -32.36 15.56 -6.30
CA PRO A 184 -32.04 15.83 -4.90
C PRO A 184 -30.66 15.29 -4.54
N VAL A 185 -29.85 16.09 -3.86
CA VAL A 185 -28.50 15.76 -3.43
C VAL A 185 -28.51 15.38 -1.94
N ALA A 186 -27.89 14.27 -1.59
CA ALA A 186 -27.89 13.72 -0.23
C ALA A 186 -26.97 14.47 0.75
N ILE A 187 -26.08 15.33 0.24
CA ILE A 187 -25.15 16.14 1.07
C ILE A 187 -25.27 17.62 0.74
N GLU A 188 -25.00 18.46 1.73
CA GLU A 188 -24.78 19.90 1.51
C GLU A 188 -23.31 20.13 1.11
N MET A 189 -23.09 21.03 0.14
CA MET A 189 -21.76 21.39 -0.36
C MET A 189 -21.52 22.88 -0.18
N ASP A 190 -21.26 23.28 1.05
CA ASP A 190 -20.97 24.66 1.42
C ASP A 190 -19.66 24.78 2.19
N SER A 191 -19.29 26.00 2.55
CA SER A 191 -18.07 26.26 3.32
C SER A 191 -18.09 25.66 4.74
N LYS A 192 -19.26 25.40 5.31
CA LYS A 192 -19.40 24.82 6.65
C LYS A 192 -19.21 23.32 6.61
N THR A 193 -19.73 22.66 5.59
CA THR A 193 -19.59 21.20 5.41
C THR A 193 -18.26 20.79 4.78
N PHE A 194 -17.51 21.75 4.22
CA PHE A 194 -16.14 21.51 3.75
C PHE A 194 -15.17 21.18 4.88
N PHE A 195 -15.29 21.88 6.03
CA PHE A 195 -14.47 21.61 7.19
C PHE A 195 -15.12 20.53 8.07
N PRO A 196 -14.35 19.51 8.47
CA PRO A 196 -14.87 18.49 9.39
C PRO A 196 -15.15 19.11 10.77
N ASP A 197 -16.11 18.53 11.49
CA ASP A 197 -16.39 18.90 12.86
C ASP A 197 -15.30 18.32 13.79
N PHE A 198 -14.26 19.08 14.06
CA PHE A 198 -13.16 18.68 14.94
C PHE A 198 -13.53 18.47 16.39
N SER A 199 -14.75 18.83 16.81
CA SER A 199 -15.24 18.55 18.17
C SER A 199 -15.66 17.08 18.34
N LYS A 200 -15.91 16.38 17.23
CA LYS A 200 -16.28 14.96 17.20
C LYS A 200 -15.07 14.09 16.91
N VAL A 201 -14.73 13.23 17.85
CA VAL A 201 -13.56 12.34 17.70
C VAL A 201 -13.71 11.38 16.51
N GLY A 202 -14.92 10.86 16.26
CA GLY A 202 -15.19 9.96 15.14
C GLY A 202 -14.94 10.58 13.77
N THR A 203 -15.02 11.91 13.65
CA THR A 203 -14.65 12.63 12.43
C THR A 203 -13.15 12.47 12.10
N LEU A 204 -12.30 12.37 13.12
CA LEU A 204 -10.85 12.17 12.93
C LEU A 204 -10.53 10.75 12.50
N VAL A 205 -11.31 9.76 12.90
CA VAL A 205 -11.09 8.35 12.54
C VAL A 205 -11.17 8.16 11.02
N VAL A 206 -12.04 8.88 10.36
CA VAL A 206 -12.17 8.80 8.89
C VAL A 206 -10.88 9.21 8.18
N PHE A 207 -10.06 10.09 8.76
CA PHE A 207 -8.76 10.49 8.21
C PHE A 207 -7.82 9.30 7.93
N VAL A 208 -7.98 8.21 8.65
CA VAL A 208 -7.22 6.97 8.46
C VAL A 208 -7.38 6.41 7.05
N ALA A 209 -8.61 6.42 6.51
CA ALA A 209 -8.87 5.96 5.14
C ALA A 209 -8.18 6.85 4.10
N PHE A 210 -8.12 8.17 4.36
CA PHE A 210 -7.44 9.11 3.47
C PHE A 210 -5.92 8.94 3.50
N ILE A 211 -5.34 8.57 4.63
CA ILE A 211 -3.92 8.19 4.71
C ILE A 211 -3.65 6.90 3.92
N LEU A 212 -4.55 5.90 4.02
CA LEU A 212 -4.41 4.64 3.26
C LEU A 212 -4.31 4.89 1.76
N SER A 213 -5.12 5.80 1.21
CA SER A 213 -5.13 6.10 -0.22
C SER A 213 -3.80 6.63 -0.79
N TYR A 214 -2.91 7.06 0.07
CA TYR A 214 -1.57 7.54 -0.31
C TYR A 214 -0.45 6.55 0.04
N MET A 215 -0.74 5.46 0.76
CA MET A 215 0.24 4.46 1.15
C MET A 215 0.78 3.69 -0.06
N GLY A 216 2.07 3.33 -0.02
CA GLY A 216 2.74 2.61 -1.10
C GLY A 216 3.53 3.53 -2.05
N VAL A 217 3.43 4.85 -1.92
CA VAL A 217 4.19 5.80 -2.75
C VAL A 217 5.69 5.63 -2.64
N GLU A 218 6.20 5.24 -1.47
CA GLU A 218 7.62 4.98 -1.25
C GLU A 218 8.14 3.79 -2.06
N ALA A 219 7.28 2.83 -2.41
CA ALA A 219 7.67 1.69 -3.23
C ALA A 219 8.14 2.14 -4.62
N SER A 220 7.54 3.20 -5.18
CA SER A 220 7.94 3.77 -6.46
C SER A 220 9.29 4.51 -6.38
N ALA A 221 9.68 4.99 -5.20
CA ALA A 221 10.95 5.70 -5.03
C ALA A 221 12.18 4.82 -5.37
N THR A 222 12.06 3.51 -5.34
CA THR A 222 13.10 2.59 -5.82
C THR A 222 13.45 2.75 -7.30
N HIS A 223 12.53 3.27 -8.12
CA HIS A 223 12.71 3.53 -9.55
C HIS A 223 13.27 4.93 -9.86
N VAL A 224 13.52 5.75 -8.83
CA VAL A 224 13.97 7.14 -9.04
C VAL A 224 15.29 7.23 -9.79
N ASN A 225 16.20 6.28 -9.56
CA ASN A 225 17.50 6.22 -10.24
C ASN A 225 17.42 5.78 -11.72
N GLU A 226 16.28 5.23 -12.14
CA GLU A 226 16.00 4.88 -13.54
C GLU A 226 15.53 6.08 -14.37
N MET A 227 15.20 7.20 -13.71
CA MET A 227 14.72 8.43 -14.35
C MET A 227 15.86 9.19 -15.00
N SER A 228 15.58 9.86 -16.14
CA SER A 228 16.57 10.64 -16.87
C SER A 228 17.10 11.83 -16.09
N ASN A 229 16.24 12.47 -15.29
CA ASN A 229 16.57 13.62 -14.45
C ASN A 229 15.87 13.55 -13.11
N PRO A 230 16.34 12.70 -12.17
CA PRO A 230 15.67 12.44 -10.89
C PRO A 230 15.38 13.71 -10.07
N GLY A 231 16.32 14.66 -10.06
CA GLY A 231 16.19 15.90 -9.27
C GLY A 231 15.03 16.81 -9.69
N ARG A 232 14.61 16.75 -10.97
CA ARG A 232 13.50 17.54 -11.52
C ARG A 232 12.24 16.70 -11.68
N ASP A 233 12.39 15.55 -12.32
CA ASP A 233 11.24 14.79 -12.82
C ASP A 233 10.53 14.05 -11.69
N TYR A 234 11.24 13.64 -10.63
CA TYR A 234 10.63 12.97 -9.50
C TYR A 234 9.70 13.89 -8.69
N PRO A 235 10.14 15.08 -8.20
CA PRO A 235 9.23 15.99 -7.47
C PRO A 235 8.03 16.38 -8.30
N LEU A 236 8.22 16.60 -9.62
CA LEU A 236 7.12 16.95 -10.52
C LEU A 236 6.14 15.79 -10.67
N ALA A 237 6.63 14.56 -10.81
CA ALA A 237 5.78 13.37 -10.88
C ALA A 237 4.98 13.18 -9.59
N MET A 238 5.59 13.40 -8.41
CA MET A 238 4.91 13.33 -7.12
C MET A 238 3.83 14.39 -6.98
N LEU A 239 4.11 15.62 -7.39
CA LEU A 239 3.11 16.70 -7.37
C LEU A 239 1.93 16.39 -8.28
N LEU A 240 2.20 15.95 -9.52
CA LEU A 240 1.16 15.56 -10.48
C LEU A 240 0.33 14.40 -9.95
N LEU A 241 0.98 13.40 -9.32
CA LEU A 241 0.30 12.26 -8.72
C LEU A 241 -0.61 12.69 -7.58
N MET A 242 -0.12 13.56 -6.69
CA MET A 242 -0.92 14.08 -5.58
C MET A 242 -2.16 14.83 -6.10
N VAL A 243 -1.99 15.72 -7.07
CA VAL A 243 -3.10 16.47 -7.65
C VAL A 243 -4.10 15.52 -8.34
N ALA A 244 -3.61 14.56 -9.11
CA ALA A 244 -4.46 13.58 -9.80
C ALA A 244 -5.21 12.70 -8.79
N ALA A 245 -4.56 12.21 -7.74
CA ALA A 245 -5.18 11.41 -6.69
C ALA A 245 -6.24 12.22 -5.93
N ILE A 246 -5.94 13.46 -5.51
CA ILE A 246 -6.92 14.33 -4.84
C ILE A 246 -8.12 14.59 -5.75
N CYS A 247 -7.91 14.98 -7.01
CA CYS A 247 -9.00 15.27 -7.93
C CYS A 247 -9.86 14.03 -8.19
N LEU A 248 -9.27 12.90 -8.53
CA LEU A 248 -9.99 11.69 -8.87
C LEU A 248 -10.73 11.11 -7.66
N SER A 249 -10.09 11.05 -6.51
CA SER A 249 -10.70 10.55 -5.26
C SER A 249 -11.78 11.50 -4.74
N SER A 250 -11.58 12.84 -4.87
CA SER A 250 -12.60 13.81 -4.48
C SER A 250 -13.85 13.67 -5.35
N VAL A 251 -13.69 13.65 -6.67
CA VAL A 251 -14.84 13.56 -7.57
C VAL A 251 -15.50 12.18 -7.47
N GLY A 252 -14.72 11.09 -7.36
CA GLY A 252 -15.23 9.74 -7.16
C GLY A 252 -16.01 9.59 -5.85
N GLY A 253 -15.44 10.04 -4.74
CA GLY A 253 -16.10 10.02 -3.43
C GLY A 253 -17.32 10.91 -3.35
N LEU A 254 -17.26 12.14 -3.90
CA LEU A 254 -18.41 13.05 -3.98
C LEU A 254 -19.53 12.49 -4.84
N SER A 255 -19.21 11.80 -5.94
CA SER A 255 -20.24 11.16 -6.79
C SER A 255 -21.06 10.13 -6.02
N ILE A 256 -20.48 9.47 -5.02
CA ILE A 256 -21.19 8.55 -4.12
C ILE A 256 -21.96 9.35 -3.07
N ALA A 257 -21.28 10.26 -2.38
CA ALA A 257 -21.86 11.03 -1.27
C ALA A 257 -23.07 11.87 -1.68
N MET A 258 -23.09 12.40 -2.90
CA MET A 258 -24.21 13.17 -3.44
C MET A 258 -25.49 12.35 -3.65
N VAL A 259 -25.35 11.06 -3.86
CA VAL A 259 -26.45 10.18 -4.31
C VAL A 259 -26.95 9.29 -3.19
N ILE A 260 -26.06 8.90 -2.25
CA ILE A 260 -26.35 7.96 -1.18
C ILE A 260 -26.06 8.63 0.16
N PRO A 261 -27.05 8.66 1.10
CA PRO A 261 -26.80 9.11 2.46
C PRO A 261 -25.67 8.31 3.14
N GLY A 262 -24.82 8.99 3.91
CA GLY A 262 -23.61 8.39 4.46
C GLY A 262 -23.83 7.13 5.32
N ASN A 263 -24.96 7.05 6.04
CA ASN A 263 -25.36 5.90 6.85
C ASN A 263 -25.90 4.71 6.04
N GLU A 264 -26.25 4.91 4.76
CA GLU A 264 -26.75 3.87 3.85
C GLU A 264 -25.68 3.34 2.90
N ILE A 265 -24.47 3.90 2.94
CA ILE A 265 -23.38 3.47 2.09
C ILE A 265 -22.89 2.07 2.49
N ASN A 266 -22.95 1.13 1.55
CA ASN A 266 -22.30 -0.15 1.70
C ASN A 266 -20.81 -0.02 1.30
N LEU A 267 -19.88 -0.17 2.24
CA LEU A 267 -18.46 0.09 2.00
C LEU A 267 -17.84 -0.84 0.95
N SER A 268 -18.33 -2.07 0.82
CA SER A 268 -17.84 -3.03 -0.15
C SER A 268 -18.54 -2.97 -1.51
N ALA A 269 -19.76 -2.40 -1.58
CA ALA A 269 -20.58 -2.36 -2.79
C ALA A 269 -21.06 -0.95 -3.16
N GLY A 270 -20.64 0.08 -2.43
CA GLY A 270 -21.15 1.44 -2.58
C GLY A 270 -20.94 2.05 -3.96
N VAL A 271 -19.86 1.69 -4.67
CA VAL A 271 -19.65 2.12 -6.06
C VAL A 271 -20.74 1.55 -6.96
N MET A 272 -21.05 0.26 -6.87
CA MET A 272 -22.11 -0.38 -7.67
C MET A 272 -23.50 0.12 -7.27
N GLN A 273 -23.73 0.33 -5.97
CA GLN A 273 -24.94 0.95 -5.43
C GLN A 273 -25.17 2.33 -6.08
N THR A 274 -24.13 3.16 -6.14
CA THR A 274 -24.18 4.49 -6.78
C THR A 274 -24.49 4.40 -8.27
N PHE A 275 -23.83 3.51 -9.00
CA PHE A 275 -24.14 3.29 -10.40
C PHE A 275 -25.59 2.88 -10.63
N THR A 276 -26.15 2.04 -9.74
CA THR A 276 -27.57 1.65 -9.85
C THR A 276 -28.50 2.85 -9.70
N VAL A 277 -28.28 3.69 -8.68
CA VAL A 277 -29.11 4.90 -8.48
C VAL A 277 -28.95 5.89 -9.61
N LEU A 278 -27.73 6.16 -10.05
CA LEU A 278 -27.48 7.09 -11.18
C LEU A 278 -28.08 6.59 -12.49
N MET A 279 -27.91 5.31 -12.81
CA MET A 279 -28.44 4.75 -14.07
C MET A 279 -29.96 4.69 -14.06
N SER A 280 -30.59 4.32 -12.95
CA SER A 280 -32.06 4.32 -12.85
C SER A 280 -32.67 5.71 -12.99
N HIS A 281 -31.92 6.78 -12.64
CA HIS A 281 -32.35 8.14 -12.79
C HIS A 281 -32.08 8.72 -14.21
N VAL A 282 -30.84 8.45 -14.73
CA VAL A 282 -30.36 9.08 -15.97
C VAL A 282 -30.80 8.29 -17.22
N ALA A 283 -30.79 6.96 -17.16
CA ALA A 283 -31.02 6.07 -18.28
C ALA A 283 -31.59 4.71 -17.84
N PRO A 284 -32.82 4.65 -17.32
CA PRO A 284 -33.42 3.44 -16.77
C PRO A 284 -33.50 2.28 -17.76
N GLU A 285 -33.60 2.55 -19.07
CA GLU A 285 -33.69 1.52 -20.11
C GLU A 285 -32.40 0.67 -20.21
N ILE A 286 -31.28 1.24 -19.81
CA ILE A 286 -29.95 0.59 -19.87
C ILE A 286 -29.36 0.31 -18.49
N GLU A 287 -30.14 0.27 -17.42
CA GLU A 287 -29.70 -0.07 -16.05
C GLU A 287 -28.92 -1.40 -15.99
N TRP A 288 -29.23 -2.35 -16.91
CA TRP A 288 -28.47 -3.58 -17.04
C TRP A 288 -26.97 -3.37 -17.24
N THR A 289 -26.54 -2.21 -17.75
CA THR A 289 -25.12 -1.86 -17.93
C THR A 289 -24.35 -1.75 -16.63
N VAL A 290 -25.04 -1.56 -15.49
CA VAL A 290 -24.42 -1.60 -14.15
C VAL A 290 -23.67 -2.92 -13.94
N ARG A 291 -24.16 -4.04 -14.47
CA ARG A 291 -23.46 -5.33 -14.40
C ARG A 291 -22.15 -5.31 -15.21
N VAL A 292 -22.17 -4.66 -16.37
CA VAL A 292 -20.95 -4.53 -17.21
C VAL A 292 -19.93 -3.65 -16.50
N ILE A 293 -20.37 -2.53 -15.92
CA ILE A 293 -19.51 -1.64 -15.14
C ILE A 293 -18.95 -2.37 -13.91
N SER A 294 -19.80 -3.14 -13.21
CA SER A 294 -19.38 -3.97 -12.09
C SER A 294 -18.32 -5.01 -12.50
N ALA A 295 -18.45 -5.60 -13.69
CA ALA A 295 -17.46 -6.54 -14.22
C ALA A 295 -16.12 -5.83 -14.55
N LEU A 296 -16.17 -4.62 -15.07
CA LEU A 296 -14.95 -3.82 -15.29
C LEU A 296 -14.27 -3.46 -13.96
N LEU A 297 -15.02 -2.99 -12.97
CA LEU A 297 -14.51 -2.69 -11.62
C LEU A 297 -13.90 -3.94 -10.96
N LEU A 298 -14.57 -5.08 -11.06
CA LEU A 298 -14.06 -6.37 -10.60
C LEU A 298 -12.70 -6.69 -11.22
N LEU A 299 -12.57 -6.57 -12.55
CA LEU A 299 -11.31 -6.82 -13.25
C LEU A 299 -10.21 -5.86 -12.81
N GLY A 300 -10.56 -4.60 -12.55
CA GLY A 300 -9.63 -3.59 -12.03
C GLY A 300 -9.04 -3.99 -10.69
N VAL A 301 -9.89 -4.32 -9.72
CA VAL A 301 -9.43 -4.69 -8.37
C VAL A 301 -8.74 -6.05 -8.34
N LEU A 302 -9.18 -7.04 -9.15
CA LEU A 302 -8.45 -8.30 -9.30
C LEU A 302 -7.03 -8.08 -9.86
N ALA A 303 -6.87 -7.17 -10.81
CA ALA A 303 -5.57 -6.82 -11.36
C ALA A 303 -4.67 -6.11 -10.33
N GLU A 304 -5.25 -5.28 -9.47
CA GLU A 304 -4.57 -4.64 -8.36
C GLU A 304 -4.10 -5.67 -7.32
N ILE A 305 -4.96 -6.58 -6.86
CA ILE A 305 -4.61 -7.69 -5.96
C ILE A 305 -3.47 -8.53 -6.58
N ALA A 306 -3.56 -8.87 -7.87
CA ALA A 306 -2.53 -9.63 -8.57
C ALA A 306 -1.17 -8.94 -8.53
N SER A 307 -1.13 -7.61 -8.65
CA SER A 307 0.09 -6.82 -8.59
C SER A 307 0.69 -6.81 -7.18
N TRP A 308 -0.14 -6.72 -6.16
CA TRP A 308 0.27 -6.70 -4.77
C TRP A 308 0.65 -8.08 -4.19
N ILE A 309 0.27 -9.20 -4.80
CA ILE A 309 0.68 -10.55 -4.37
C ILE A 309 2.20 -10.72 -4.47
N VAL A 310 2.81 -10.29 -5.58
CA VAL A 310 4.22 -10.58 -5.85
C VAL A 310 5.16 -9.47 -5.33
N GLY A 311 4.73 -8.21 -5.38
CA GLY A 311 5.57 -7.06 -5.02
C GLY A 311 6.17 -7.14 -3.62
N PRO A 312 5.37 -7.16 -2.55
CA PRO A 312 5.85 -7.25 -1.16
C PRO A 312 6.61 -8.54 -0.87
N SER A 313 6.22 -9.65 -1.49
CA SER A 313 6.93 -10.92 -1.38
C SER A 313 8.36 -10.84 -1.94
N ARG A 314 8.58 -10.07 -3.01
CA ARG A 314 9.93 -9.80 -3.53
C ARG A 314 10.75 -8.90 -2.61
N GLY A 315 10.14 -7.89 -2.01
CA GLY A 315 10.80 -7.09 -0.98
C GLY A 315 11.27 -7.94 0.19
N MET A 316 10.40 -8.81 0.68
CA MET A 316 10.73 -9.73 1.78
C MET A 316 11.78 -10.79 1.38
N TYR A 317 11.82 -11.21 0.12
CA TYR A 317 12.83 -12.12 -0.41
C TYR A 317 14.27 -11.58 -0.26
N VAL A 318 14.48 -10.26 -0.38
CA VAL A 318 15.79 -9.63 -0.18
C VAL A 318 16.31 -9.90 1.24
N THR A 319 15.45 -9.92 2.24
CA THR A 319 15.84 -10.24 3.63
C THR A 319 16.23 -11.71 3.79
N ALA A 320 15.54 -12.60 3.08
CA ALA A 320 15.87 -14.02 3.05
C ALA A 320 17.25 -14.29 2.42
N GLN A 321 17.59 -13.55 1.35
CA GLN A 321 18.93 -13.62 0.74
C GLN A 321 20.04 -13.14 1.69
N LYS A 322 19.72 -12.22 2.61
CA LYS A 322 20.64 -11.73 3.65
C LYS A 322 20.64 -12.61 4.91
N ASN A 323 20.13 -13.83 4.81
CA ASN A 323 20.04 -14.80 5.91
C ASN A 323 19.28 -14.30 7.15
N LEU A 324 18.29 -13.40 6.97
CA LEU A 324 17.40 -12.95 8.04
C LEU A 324 16.13 -13.78 8.16
N LEU A 325 15.94 -14.73 7.25
CA LEU A 325 14.85 -15.70 7.24
C LEU A 325 15.39 -17.12 6.94
N PRO A 326 14.65 -18.18 7.29
CA PRO A 326 15.04 -19.55 6.95
C PRO A 326 15.30 -19.74 5.45
N ALA A 327 16.22 -20.61 5.08
CA ALA A 327 16.67 -20.85 3.70
C ALA A 327 15.53 -21.21 2.72
N ALA A 328 14.40 -21.77 3.22
CA ALA A 328 13.23 -22.05 2.40
C ALA A 328 12.62 -20.78 1.77
N PHE A 329 12.74 -19.64 2.44
CA PHE A 329 12.23 -18.34 1.95
C PHE A 329 13.16 -17.68 0.92
N ALA A 330 14.42 -18.11 0.83
CA ALA A 330 15.40 -17.63 -0.13
C ALA A 330 15.35 -18.36 -1.49
N LYS A 331 14.23 -19.06 -1.78
CA LYS A 331 14.03 -19.79 -3.03
C LYS A 331 13.02 -19.11 -3.92
N MET A 332 13.32 -19.04 -5.21
CA MET A 332 12.38 -18.64 -6.27
C MET A 332 12.06 -19.83 -7.16
N ASN A 333 10.88 -19.83 -7.76
CA ASN A 333 10.55 -20.77 -8.83
C ASN A 333 11.27 -20.41 -10.15
N LYS A 334 11.11 -21.23 -11.18
CA LYS A 334 11.70 -20.99 -12.53
C LYS A 334 11.27 -19.67 -13.17
N ASN A 335 10.16 -19.09 -12.71
CA ASN A 335 9.59 -17.84 -13.23
C ASN A 335 9.99 -16.60 -12.37
N GLY A 336 10.91 -16.76 -11.40
CA GLY A 336 11.40 -15.68 -10.55
C GLY A 336 10.39 -15.20 -9.51
N VAL A 337 9.52 -16.10 -9.02
CA VAL A 337 8.54 -15.80 -7.96
C VAL A 337 8.94 -16.50 -6.67
N PRO A 338 8.99 -15.80 -5.52
CA PRO A 338 9.29 -16.38 -4.21
C PRO A 338 8.06 -17.09 -3.62
N VAL A 339 7.74 -18.27 -4.16
CA VAL A 339 6.49 -19.00 -3.91
C VAL A 339 6.22 -19.23 -2.42
N THR A 340 7.24 -19.55 -1.63
CA THR A 340 7.09 -19.77 -0.18
C THR A 340 6.56 -18.52 0.51
N LEU A 341 7.11 -17.35 0.18
CA LEU A 341 6.64 -16.07 0.73
C LEU A 341 5.22 -15.75 0.30
N VAL A 342 4.89 -15.97 -0.98
CA VAL A 342 3.51 -15.78 -1.47
C VAL A 342 2.54 -16.69 -0.71
N ILE A 343 2.84 -17.98 -0.54
CA ILE A 343 1.97 -18.89 0.20
C ILE A 343 1.76 -18.44 1.65
N TRP A 344 2.81 -18.01 2.34
CA TRP A 344 2.67 -17.50 3.71
C TRP A 344 1.83 -16.24 3.78
N GLN A 345 1.97 -15.33 2.82
CA GLN A 345 1.09 -14.15 2.70
C GLN A 345 -0.38 -14.56 2.59
N LEU A 346 -0.69 -15.52 1.70
CA LEU A 346 -2.05 -16.01 1.50
C LEU A 346 -2.61 -16.72 2.74
N VAL A 347 -1.78 -17.50 3.44
CA VAL A 347 -2.18 -18.15 4.70
C VAL A 347 -2.54 -17.09 5.76
N ILE A 348 -1.71 -16.07 5.93
CA ILE A 348 -1.99 -14.96 6.85
C ILE A 348 -3.29 -14.26 6.47
N THR A 349 -3.46 -13.93 5.17
CA THR A 349 -4.70 -13.32 4.66
C THR A 349 -5.90 -14.21 4.93
N SER A 350 -5.79 -15.53 4.67
CA SER A 350 -6.90 -16.48 4.86
C SER A 350 -7.35 -16.55 6.33
N ILE A 351 -6.39 -16.61 7.26
CA ILE A 351 -6.69 -16.64 8.70
C ILE A 351 -7.37 -15.34 9.12
N ALA A 352 -6.81 -14.19 8.73
CA ALA A 352 -7.38 -12.89 9.07
C ALA A 352 -8.77 -12.68 8.45
N LEU A 353 -8.95 -13.10 7.18
CA LEU A 353 -10.23 -13.05 6.47
C LEU A 353 -11.31 -13.86 7.21
N ILE A 354 -11.00 -15.10 7.59
CA ILE A 354 -11.94 -15.97 8.32
C ILE A 354 -12.34 -15.32 9.64
N ILE A 355 -11.37 -14.81 10.41
CA ILE A 355 -11.64 -14.17 11.70
C ILE A 355 -12.48 -12.92 11.50
N LEU A 356 -12.02 -11.97 10.71
CA LEU A 356 -12.66 -10.66 10.56
C LEU A 356 -14.05 -10.76 9.93
N THR A 357 -14.25 -11.65 8.94
CA THR A 357 -15.57 -11.80 8.30
C THR A 357 -16.61 -12.39 9.23
N ASN A 358 -16.22 -13.33 10.10
CA ASN A 358 -17.19 -14.07 10.92
C ASN A 358 -17.34 -13.49 12.35
N THR A 359 -16.44 -12.63 12.80
CA THR A 359 -16.48 -12.04 14.15
C THR A 359 -16.64 -10.51 14.15
N GLY A 360 -16.52 -9.86 13.00
CA GLY A 360 -16.44 -8.40 12.91
C GLY A 360 -17.76 -7.63 13.01
N GLY A 361 -18.88 -8.25 13.38
CA GLY A 361 -20.14 -7.51 13.66
C GLY A 361 -20.89 -6.95 12.43
N GLY A 362 -20.62 -7.47 11.24
CA GLY A 362 -21.29 -7.09 9.99
C GLY A 362 -20.34 -6.61 8.91
N ASN A 363 -20.90 -6.38 7.72
CA ASN A 363 -20.12 -6.13 6.51
C ASN A 363 -19.26 -4.86 6.59
N ASN A 364 -19.85 -3.73 6.94
CA ASN A 364 -19.13 -2.45 7.03
C ASN A 364 -18.12 -2.44 8.18
N MET A 365 -18.46 -3.05 9.32
CA MET A 365 -17.55 -3.13 10.46
C MET A 365 -16.32 -3.97 10.15
N SER A 366 -16.49 -5.15 9.56
CA SER A 366 -15.37 -6.01 9.15
C SER A 366 -14.48 -5.32 8.13
N PHE A 367 -15.07 -4.55 7.21
CA PHE A 367 -14.34 -3.74 6.23
C PHE A 367 -13.50 -2.67 6.94
N LEU A 368 -14.08 -1.92 7.89
CA LEU A 368 -13.38 -0.85 8.62
C LEU A 368 -12.27 -1.38 9.52
N ILE A 369 -12.48 -2.51 10.20
CA ILE A 369 -11.42 -3.15 11.00
C ILE A 369 -10.25 -3.58 10.11
N ALA A 370 -10.53 -4.23 8.97
CA ALA A 370 -9.48 -4.65 8.04
C ALA A 370 -8.71 -3.45 7.47
N LEU A 371 -9.40 -2.36 7.13
CA LEU A 371 -8.81 -1.12 6.66
C LEU A 371 -7.93 -0.49 7.75
N ALA A 372 -8.45 -0.29 8.96
CA ALA A 372 -7.70 0.30 10.08
C ALA A 372 -6.48 -0.55 10.44
N LEU A 373 -6.61 -1.89 10.48
CA LEU A 373 -5.51 -2.80 10.76
C LEU A 373 -4.41 -2.70 9.69
N THR A 374 -4.78 -2.62 8.41
CA THR A 374 -3.84 -2.38 7.32
C THR A 374 -3.03 -1.12 7.54
N VAL A 375 -3.71 -0.02 7.89
CA VAL A 375 -3.08 1.29 8.11
C VAL A 375 -2.15 1.28 9.31
N VAL A 376 -2.58 0.79 10.48
CA VAL A 376 -1.74 0.83 11.68
C VAL A 376 -0.48 -0.02 11.54
N ILE A 377 -0.56 -1.16 10.84
CA ILE A 377 0.61 -2.00 10.56
C ILE A 377 1.59 -1.24 9.66
N TYR A 378 1.10 -0.61 8.60
CA TYR A 378 1.97 0.08 7.66
C TYR A 378 2.57 1.37 8.24
N LEU A 379 1.83 2.09 9.09
CA LEU A 379 2.36 3.25 9.81
C LEU A 379 3.58 2.91 10.67
N CYS A 380 3.68 1.68 11.20
CA CYS A 380 4.90 1.23 11.88
C CYS A 380 6.14 1.27 10.97
N ALA A 381 5.99 0.92 9.69
CA ALA A 381 7.07 1.04 8.72
C ALA A 381 7.40 2.50 8.40
N TYR A 382 6.38 3.36 8.28
CA TYR A 382 6.58 4.80 8.05
C TYR A 382 7.20 5.52 9.23
N PHE A 383 6.92 5.13 10.47
CA PHE A 383 7.67 5.64 11.63
C PHE A 383 9.16 5.39 11.47
N MET A 384 9.52 4.17 11.09
CA MET A 384 10.93 3.81 10.89
C MET A 384 11.53 4.54 9.69
N LEU A 385 10.78 4.76 8.62
CA LEU A 385 11.20 5.54 7.45
C LEU A 385 11.52 6.99 7.86
N PHE A 386 10.61 7.69 8.54
CA PHE A 386 10.82 9.09 8.94
C PHE A 386 11.94 9.22 9.98
N ILE A 387 11.99 8.34 10.98
CA ILE A 387 13.06 8.34 11.98
C ILE A 387 14.41 8.03 11.30
N GLY A 388 14.45 7.06 10.40
CA GLY A 388 15.62 6.74 9.59
C GLY A 388 16.08 7.92 8.73
N TYR A 389 15.14 8.63 8.11
CA TYR A 389 15.45 9.84 7.34
C TYR A 389 16.02 10.97 8.22
N ILE A 390 15.45 11.19 9.41
CA ILE A 390 16.00 12.15 10.39
C ILE A 390 17.44 11.78 10.76
N VAL A 391 17.70 10.50 11.00
CA VAL A 391 19.06 9.99 11.29
C VAL A 391 19.99 10.23 10.10
N LEU A 392 19.54 9.97 8.85
CA LEU A 392 20.29 10.25 7.63
C LEU A 392 20.71 11.73 7.56
N VAL A 393 19.76 12.66 7.78
CA VAL A 393 20.01 14.10 7.71
C VAL A 393 20.94 14.59 8.83
N LEU A 394 20.84 14.00 10.03
CA LEU A 394 21.61 14.45 11.19
C LEU A 394 23.01 13.83 11.26
N LYS A 395 23.14 12.53 10.96
CA LYS A 395 24.38 11.78 11.19
C LYS A 395 25.17 11.49 9.92
N HIS A 396 24.51 11.53 8.74
CA HIS A 396 25.13 11.18 7.47
C HIS A 396 24.93 12.27 6.40
N PRO A 397 25.22 13.55 6.69
CA PRO A 397 25.00 14.67 5.75
C PRO A 397 25.88 14.55 4.49
N ASP A 398 27.06 13.93 4.61
CA ASP A 398 28.08 13.87 3.56
C ASP A 398 27.85 12.75 2.55
N LEU A 399 26.88 11.84 2.78
CA LEU A 399 26.55 10.80 1.81
C LEU A 399 26.03 11.44 0.52
N LYS A 400 26.65 11.05 -0.60
CA LYS A 400 26.22 11.49 -1.93
C LYS A 400 24.84 10.94 -2.25
N ARG A 401 24.01 11.81 -2.83
CA ARG A 401 22.64 11.47 -3.25
C ARG A 401 22.24 12.32 -4.45
N THR A 402 21.57 11.73 -5.40
CA THR A 402 21.19 12.40 -6.65
C THR A 402 20.05 13.37 -6.44
N PHE A 403 19.08 13.01 -5.57
CA PHE A 403 17.99 13.89 -5.17
C PHE A 403 18.21 14.40 -3.75
N ASN A 404 17.98 15.70 -3.56
CA ASN A 404 18.00 16.36 -2.26
C ASN A 404 16.76 17.22 -2.10
N ILE A 405 16.07 17.12 -0.96
CA ILE A 405 14.98 18.04 -0.63
C ILE A 405 15.57 19.46 -0.55
N PRO A 406 15.03 20.41 -1.35
CA PRO A 406 15.54 21.80 -1.37
C PRO A 406 15.29 22.51 -0.04
N GLY A 407 16.11 23.53 0.29
CA GLY A 407 15.95 24.36 1.49
C GLY A 407 16.87 24.00 2.65
N GLY A 408 17.80 23.05 2.45
CA GLY A 408 18.83 22.71 3.44
C GLY A 408 18.33 21.86 4.61
N LYS A 409 19.19 21.69 5.64
CA LYS A 409 18.96 20.77 6.76
C LYS A 409 17.67 21.06 7.54
N GLY A 410 17.34 22.33 7.76
CA GLY A 410 16.15 22.73 8.52
C GLY A 410 14.86 22.30 7.82
N VAL A 411 14.73 22.56 6.52
CA VAL A 411 13.54 22.17 5.73
C VAL A 411 13.39 20.65 5.68
N LYS A 412 14.49 19.92 5.49
CA LYS A 412 14.49 18.45 5.50
C LYS A 412 13.93 17.88 6.80
N LEU A 413 14.35 18.43 7.93
CA LEU A 413 13.85 18.02 9.25
C LEU A 413 12.38 18.37 9.43
N VAL A 414 11.95 19.57 9.02
CA VAL A 414 10.53 19.98 9.11
C VAL A 414 9.65 19.03 8.30
N VAL A 415 10.04 18.72 7.06
CA VAL A 415 9.30 17.77 6.20
C VAL A 415 9.16 16.40 6.89
N ALA A 416 10.26 15.87 7.41
CA ALA A 416 10.22 14.56 8.08
C ALA A 416 9.40 14.58 9.38
N ILE A 417 9.51 15.65 10.17
CA ILE A 417 8.78 15.79 11.43
C ILE A 417 7.28 15.94 11.17
N VAL A 418 6.88 16.73 10.18
CA VAL A 418 5.46 16.86 9.79
C VAL A 418 4.89 15.50 9.38
N GLY A 419 5.57 14.77 8.50
CA GLY A 419 5.13 13.43 8.09
C GLY A 419 5.06 12.44 9.27
N LEU A 420 6.05 12.49 10.18
CA LEU A 420 6.07 11.65 11.38
C LEU A 420 4.91 11.98 12.33
N LEU A 421 4.67 13.26 12.63
CA LEU A 421 3.58 13.69 13.51
C LEU A 421 2.21 13.34 12.92
N THR A 422 2.03 13.53 11.61
CA THR A 422 0.80 13.12 10.91
C THR A 422 0.61 11.61 10.99
N SER A 423 1.69 10.83 10.84
CA SER A 423 1.65 9.37 10.99
C SER A 423 1.28 8.95 12.41
N ILE A 424 1.83 9.61 13.44
CA ILE A 424 1.50 9.36 14.85
C ILE A 424 0.04 9.70 15.12
N MET A 425 -0.46 10.84 14.63
CA MET A 425 -1.86 11.21 14.76
C MET A 425 -2.77 10.16 14.11
N ALA A 426 -2.50 9.80 12.84
CA ALA A 426 -3.27 8.78 12.14
C ALA A 426 -3.24 7.43 12.89
N PHE A 427 -2.09 7.03 13.44
CA PHE A 427 -1.94 5.81 14.21
C PHE A 427 -2.83 5.82 15.48
N ILE A 428 -2.82 6.91 16.24
CA ILE A 428 -3.62 7.02 17.45
C ILE A 428 -5.12 6.98 17.14
N VAL A 429 -5.57 7.78 16.17
CA VAL A 429 -6.99 7.85 15.82
C VAL A 429 -7.51 6.58 15.16
N SER A 430 -6.65 5.75 14.56
CA SER A 430 -7.04 4.46 13.98
C SER A 430 -7.65 3.49 15.01
N PHE A 431 -7.29 3.61 16.27
CA PHE A 431 -7.83 2.75 17.35
C PHE A 431 -9.14 3.26 17.95
N LEU A 432 -9.59 4.43 17.52
CA LEU A 432 -10.87 4.96 17.95
C LEU A 432 -11.99 4.43 17.04
N PRO A 433 -13.18 4.14 17.60
CA PRO A 433 -14.29 3.66 16.77
C PRO A 433 -14.84 4.78 15.89
N PRO A 434 -15.18 4.49 14.62
CA PRO A 434 -15.87 5.44 13.76
C PRO A 434 -17.28 5.76 14.25
N ASP A 435 -17.78 6.97 13.99
CA ASP A 435 -19.11 7.45 14.45
C ASP A 435 -20.30 6.60 13.98
N ASN A 436 -20.14 5.85 12.87
CA ASN A 436 -21.17 4.95 12.34
C ASN A 436 -21.25 3.60 13.04
N ILE A 437 -20.36 3.32 14.02
CA ILE A 437 -20.38 2.14 14.86
C ILE A 437 -20.84 2.56 16.26
N GLN A 438 -21.93 1.96 16.77
CA GLN A 438 -22.53 2.33 18.05
C GLN A 438 -22.77 1.10 18.95
N GLY A 439 -22.86 1.35 20.26
CA GLY A 439 -23.19 0.34 21.28
C GLY A 439 -22.08 -0.70 21.47
N ASP A 440 -22.46 -1.94 21.75
CA ASP A 440 -21.55 -3.08 22.02
C ASP A 440 -20.58 -3.37 20.86
N SER A 441 -20.93 -2.94 19.65
CA SER A 441 -20.07 -3.06 18.49
C SER A 441 -18.81 -2.18 18.55
N THR A 442 -18.85 -1.11 19.36
CA THR A 442 -17.70 -0.21 19.58
C THR A 442 -16.56 -0.92 20.30
N ASP A 443 -16.88 -1.62 21.40
CA ASP A 443 -15.88 -2.34 22.18
C ASP A 443 -15.29 -3.49 21.38
N MET A 444 -16.13 -4.21 20.63
CA MET A 444 -15.66 -5.29 19.74
C MET A 444 -14.74 -4.76 18.63
N TYR A 445 -15.01 -3.59 18.04
CA TYR A 445 -14.12 -2.95 17.07
C TYR A 445 -12.74 -2.71 17.65
N VAL A 446 -12.68 -2.05 18.82
CA VAL A 446 -11.41 -1.71 19.48
C VAL A 446 -10.65 -2.97 19.89
N GLU A 447 -11.34 -3.94 20.51
CA GLU A 447 -10.72 -5.19 20.95
C GLU A 447 -10.12 -5.99 19.81
N LEU A 448 -10.88 -6.23 18.74
CA LEU A 448 -10.39 -6.97 17.56
C LEU A 448 -9.22 -6.25 16.90
N LEU A 449 -9.28 -4.91 16.79
CA LEU A 449 -8.21 -4.13 16.17
C LEU A 449 -6.94 -4.18 17.02
N VAL A 450 -7.04 -3.95 18.33
CA VAL A 450 -5.90 -3.93 19.26
C VAL A 450 -5.25 -5.30 19.35
N VAL A 451 -6.02 -6.37 19.54
CA VAL A 451 -5.50 -7.73 19.66
C VAL A 451 -4.82 -8.16 18.35
N SER A 452 -5.48 -7.94 17.21
CA SER A 452 -4.91 -8.25 15.90
C SER A 452 -3.64 -7.47 15.63
N PHE A 453 -3.62 -6.18 15.96
CA PHE A 453 -2.44 -5.34 15.81
C PHE A 453 -1.27 -5.84 16.68
N LEU A 454 -1.48 -6.15 17.95
CA LEU A 454 -0.43 -6.63 18.85
C LEU A 454 0.17 -7.96 18.37
N VAL A 455 -0.66 -8.86 17.87
CA VAL A 455 -0.19 -10.13 17.27
C VAL A 455 0.71 -9.85 16.07
N VAL A 456 0.26 -9.00 15.15
CA VAL A 456 1.03 -8.69 13.94
C VAL A 456 2.30 -7.89 14.25
N LEU A 457 2.24 -6.95 15.22
CA LEU A 457 3.38 -6.16 15.67
C LEU A 457 4.51 -7.04 16.22
N ALA A 458 4.17 -8.09 16.95
CA ALA A 458 5.14 -8.99 17.57
C ALA A 458 5.88 -9.88 16.56
N LEU A 459 5.22 -10.26 15.44
CA LEU A 459 5.73 -11.24 14.48
C LEU A 459 7.14 -10.94 13.94
N PRO A 460 7.47 -9.74 13.42
CA PRO A 460 8.80 -9.46 12.89
C PRO A 460 9.89 -9.58 13.95
N PHE A 461 9.63 -9.13 15.16
CA PHE A 461 10.61 -9.17 16.26
C PHE A 461 10.85 -10.58 16.76
N ILE A 462 9.79 -11.41 16.85
CA ILE A 462 9.91 -12.83 17.21
C ILE A 462 10.70 -13.58 16.14
N LEU A 463 10.35 -13.40 14.86
CA LEU A 463 11.05 -14.04 13.74
C LEU A 463 12.53 -13.67 13.72
N TYR A 464 12.85 -12.39 13.89
CA TYR A 464 14.22 -11.91 13.95
C TYR A 464 14.99 -12.53 15.14
N ALA A 465 14.40 -12.52 16.35
CA ALA A 465 15.03 -13.06 17.56
C ALA A 465 15.28 -14.57 17.47
N VAL A 466 14.35 -15.34 16.93
CA VAL A 466 14.50 -16.79 16.73
C VAL A 466 15.61 -17.08 15.73
N HIS A 467 15.70 -16.30 14.68
CA HIS A 467 16.71 -16.49 13.64
C HIS A 467 18.11 -16.08 14.14
N ASP A 468 18.26 -14.95 14.81
CA ASP A 468 19.52 -14.47 15.38
C ASP A 468 20.09 -15.45 16.40
N ARG A 469 19.24 -16.06 17.24
CA ARG A 469 19.66 -17.12 18.19
C ARG A 469 20.21 -18.36 17.46
N LYS A 470 19.57 -18.79 16.38
CA LYS A 470 20.02 -19.94 15.58
C LYS A 470 21.33 -19.63 14.85
N GLY A 471 21.49 -18.41 14.33
CA GLY A 471 22.72 -17.95 13.71
C GLY A 471 23.91 -17.96 14.68
N LYS A 472 23.72 -17.44 15.89
CA LYS A 472 24.74 -17.45 16.94
C LYS A 472 25.09 -18.86 17.42
N ALA A 473 24.12 -19.77 17.51
CA ALA A 473 24.35 -21.16 17.87
C ALA A 473 25.17 -21.94 16.82
N ASN A 474 25.03 -21.59 15.53
CA ASN A 474 25.71 -22.26 14.43
C ASN A 474 27.08 -21.68 14.08
N THR A 475 27.38 -20.44 14.39
CA THR A 475 28.61 -19.76 13.92
C THR A 475 29.56 -19.37 15.04
N GLY A 476 29.14 -19.36 16.32
CA GLY A 476 29.97 -18.86 17.42
C GLY A 476 30.43 -17.40 17.29
N VAL A 477 29.94 -16.69 16.28
CA VAL A 477 30.33 -15.31 15.93
C VAL A 477 29.19 -14.35 16.27
N THR A 478 29.44 -13.41 17.15
CA THR A 478 28.62 -12.23 17.35
C THR A 478 28.69 -11.36 16.09
N LEU A 479 27.55 -11.10 15.46
CA LEU A 479 27.46 -10.08 14.41
C LEU A 479 27.74 -8.72 15.07
N GLU A 480 28.98 -8.21 14.93
CA GLU A 480 29.27 -6.82 15.27
C GLU A 480 28.50 -5.88 14.33
N PRO A 481 28.03 -4.73 14.84
CA PRO A 481 27.47 -3.70 13.99
C PRO A 481 28.54 -3.29 12.97
N ILE A 482 28.15 -3.23 11.69
CA ILE A 482 29.05 -2.80 10.61
C ILE A 482 29.51 -1.37 10.93
N ASN A 483 30.75 -1.26 11.40
CA ASN A 483 31.38 0.03 11.65
C ASN A 483 31.71 0.64 10.28
N SER A 484 31.03 1.74 9.94
CA SER A 484 31.12 2.44 8.65
C SER A 484 32.53 2.94 8.28
N GLN A 485 33.51 2.79 9.17
CA GLN A 485 34.90 3.18 8.92
C GLN A 485 35.76 2.12 8.20
N ASN A 486 35.30 0.88 8.08
CA ASN A 486 36.05 -0.22 7.49
C ASN A 486 35.36 -0.87 6.27
N ALA A 487 34.53 -0.14 5.54
CA ALA A 487 34.03 -0.65 4.26
C ALA A 487 35.17 -0.67 3.23
N PRO A 488 35.53 -1.85 2.67
CA PRO A 488 36.51 -1.89 1.61
C PRO A 488 35.99 -1.11 0.39
N LYS A 489 36.77 -0.14 -0.09
CA LYS A 489 36.57 0.54 -1.36
C LYS A 489 36.76 -0.48 -2.49
N GLY A 490 35.72 -1.21 -2.85
CA GLY A 490 35.76 -2.18 -3.92
C GLY A 490 34.40 -2.34 -4.57
N HIS A 491 34.36 -2.08 -5.86
CA HIS A 491 33.22 -2.27 -6.72
C HIS A 491 32.64 -3.69 -6.59
N PHE A 492 31.43 -3.83 -6.09
CA PHE A 492 30.67 -5.07 -6.16
C PHE A 492 29.88 -5.09 -7.49
N PHE A 493 30.50 -5.69 -8.53
CA PHE A 493 29.78 -6.16 -9.70
C PHE A 493 29.13 -7.50 -9.38
N LEU A 494 27.81 -7.54 -9.29
CA LEU A 494 27.07 -8.79 -9.29
C LEU A 494 27.03 -9.37 -10.70
N HIS A 495 27.87 -10.37 -10.96
CA HIS A 495 27.79 -11.20 -12.15
C HIS A 495 26.66 -12.24 -11.98
N PRO A 496 25.75 -12.45 -12.94
CA PRO A 496 24.61 -13.37 -12.80
C PRO A 496 24.95 -14.85 -13.04
N ARG A 497 26.15 -15.28 -12.76
CA ARG A 497 26.58 -16.69 -12.79
C ARG A 497 27.69 -16.93 -11.80
N ALA A 498 27.37 -17.24 -10.57
CA ALA A 498 28.31 -17.92 -9.67
C ALA A 498 27.59 -19.02 -8.90
N ARG A 499 28.01 -20.24 -9.14
CA ARG A 499 27.78 -21.43 -8.32
C ARG A 499 28.43 -21.19 -6.97
N SER A 500 27.77 -21.68 -5.89
CA SER A 500 28.17 -21.80 -4.49
C SER A 500 29.38 -20.96 -3.99
N PRO A 501 29.21 -20.15 -2.94
CA PRO A 501 30.32 -19.47 -2.30
C PRO A 501 31.13 -20.47 -1.48
N HIS A 502 32.38 -20.72 -1.87
CA HIS A 502 33.38 -21.28 -0.98
C HIS A 502 33.79 -20.20 0.04
N TYR A 503 33.60 -20.48 1.28
CA TYR A 503 34.09 -19.66 2.38
C TYR A 503 35.64 -19.59 2.33
N ILE A 504 36.19 -18.37 2.28
CA ILE A 504 37.60 -18.15 2.57
C ILE A 504 37.75 -18.13 4.07
N VAL A 505 38.25 -19.23 4.62
CA VAL A 505 38.73 -19.29 6.00
C VAL A 505 40.11 -18.64 6.02
N MET A 506 40.23 -17.46 6.61
CA MET A 506 41.55 -16.93 6.94
C MET A 506 42.05 -17.71 8.17
N ASN A 507 42.98 -18.59 7.92
CA ASN A 507 43.73 -19.31 8.96
C ASN A 507 44.88 -18.39 9.42
N ASP A 508 44.75 -17.80 10.59
CA ASP A 508 45.86 -17.18 11.29
C ASP A 508 46.81 -18.33 11.79
N LYS A 509 47.89 -18.54 11.10
CA LYS A 509 49.03 -19.24 11.71
C LYS A 509 50.23 -18.31 11.69
N LYS A 510 50.59 -17.91 12.93
CA LYS A 510 51.90 -17.39 13.26
C LYS A 510 53.02 -18.35 12.79
N HIS A 511 53.93 -17.82 12.06
CA HIS A 511 55.38 -17.93 12.36
C HIS A 511 56.08 -16.80 11.61
#